data_0406e238ae82e88af6a994436d1f3f81
#
_entry.id   0406e238ae82e88af6a994436d1f3f81
#
_cell.length_a   1.000
_cell.length_b   1.000
_cell.length_c   1.000
_cell.angle_alpha   90.00
_cell.angle_beta   90.00
_cell.angle_gamma   90.00
#
_symmetry.space_group_name_H-M   'P 1'
#
loop_
_entity.id
_entity.type
_entity.pdbx_description
1 polymer ?
#
loop_
_entity_poly.entity_id
_entity_poly.type
_entity_poly.pdbx_seq_one_letter_code
_entity_poly.pdbx_strand_id
1 'polypeptide(L)'
;MNQKALKTLEYDKIINQLTEYAASPLGKALCQSLSPSSDLEEVRTWQAQTTDAVTRIRLKGSVSFSGIRDIGDSLKRLDIGSSLSIPELLSISSLLTVAARAKAYGRHDADEDGRETGESQDDFDSLEPLFAGLEPLTPLNSEIKRCILSEDEVADDASPGLSHVRRSMKVTADRIHTQLNSILNSNRSYLQDAVITMRDGRYCLPVKSEYKNQVSGMVHDQSATGSTLFIEPMAIIRLNNEMRELEIQEQKEIEAVLASLSNQAAPYTEELRMDMELLAQLDFIFAKAGLARHYKCSAPMFNDKGCIHIKDGRHPLLNPQFVVPINVWLGREFDLLIVTGPNTGGKTVSLKTVGLFTLMGQSGLHIPAWEGSELAVFDQVFADIGDEQSIEQSLSTFSAHMT
;
A
#
# COMPACT_ATOMS: atom_id res chain seq x y z
N MET A 1 3.01 26.11 -12.27
CA MET A 1 1.55 26.41 -12.33
C MET A 1 1.09 27.28 -11.16
N ASN A 2 0.07 28.16 -11.39
CA ASN A 2 -0.45 29.06 -10.36
C ASN A 2 -1.34 28.31 -9.36
N GLN A 3 -1.04 28.35 -8.06
CA GLN A 3 -1.78 27.67 -7.00
C GLN A 3 -3.24 28.14 -6.87
N LYS A 4 -3.50 29.45 -7.12
CA LYS A 4 -4.87 30.00 -7.13
C LYS A 4 -5.69 29.34 -8.26
N ALA A 5 -5.10 29.16 -9.43
CA ALA A 5 -5.78 28.54 -10.57
C ALA A 5 -6.11 27.05 -10.29
N LEU A 6 -5.19 26.29 -9.69
CA LEU A 6 -5.43 24.89 -9.31
C LEU A 6 -6.66 24.77 -8.41
N LYS A 7 -6.77 25.63 -7.39
CA LYS A 7 -7.90 25.64 -6.47
C LYS A 7 -9.20 26.13 -7.14
N THR A 8 -9.15 27.22 -7.91
CA THR A 8 -10.31 27.81 -8.60
C THR A 8 -10.91 26.83 -9.63
N LEU A 9 -10.07 26.06 -10.32
CA LEU A 9 -10.46 25.06 -11.30
C LEU A 9 -10.78 23.69 -10.66
N GLU A 10 -10.72 23.59 -9.33
CA GLU A 10 -11.06 22.37 -8.57
C GLU A 10 -10.19 21.16 -8.94
N TYR A 11 -8.93 21.39 -9.33
CA TYR A 11 -7.96 20.35 -9.66
C TYR A 11 -7.65 19.44 -8.46
N ASP A 12 -7.65 20.00 -7.25
CA ASP A 12 -7.51 19.28 -5.99
C ASP A 12 -8.58 18.18 -5.81
N LYS A 13 -9.80 18.41 -6.26
CA LYS A 13 -10.85 17.39 -6.23
C LYS A 13 -10.53 16.21 -7.16
N ILE A 14 -9.95 16.47 -8.32
CA ILE A 14 -9.49 15.42 -9.24
C ILE A 14 -8.35 14.62 -8.62
N ILE A 15 -7.40 15.29 -7.98
CA ILE A 15 -6.29 14.64 -7.28
C ILE A 15 -6.78 13.75 -6.13
N ASN A 16 -7.76 14.23 -5.36
CA ASN A 16 -8.37 13.42 -4.30
C ASN A 16 -9.03 12.16 -4.86
N GLN A 17 -9.79 12.27 -5.94
CA GLN A 17 -10.39 11.13 -6.61
C GLN A 17 -9.33 10.18 -7.20
N LEU A 18 -8.27 10.72 -7.84
CA LEU A 18 -7.16 9.93 -8.34
C LEU A 18 -6.53 9.09 -7.23
N THR A 19 -6.34 9.70 -6.05
CA THR A 19 -5.73 9.04 -4.88
C THR A 19 -6.53 7.82 -4.40
N GLU A 20 -7.85 7.78 -4.62
CA GLU A 20 -8.69 6.63 -4.27
C GLU A 20 -8.42 5.41 -5.15
N TYR A 21 -7.87 5.59 -6.36
CA TYR A 21 -7.51 4.50 -7.26
C TYR A 21 -6.14 3.90 -6.98
N ALA A 22 -5.25 4.59 -6.26
CA ALA A 22 -3.98 4.02 -5.85
C ALA A 22 -4.15 3.07 -4.66
N ALA A 23 -3.55 1.88 -4.76
CA ALA A 23 -3.69 0.82 -3.76
C ALA A 23 -2.67 0.93 -2.62
N SER A 24 -1.49 1.49 -2.88
CA SER A 24 -0.39 1.60 -1.92
C SER A 24 -0.26 3.00 -1.32
N PRO A 25 0.27 3.12 -0.08
CA PRO A 25 0.58 4.43 0.50
C PRO A 25 1.54 5.25 -0.36
N LEU A 26 2.53 4.62 -0.99
CA LEU A 26 3.52 5.27 -1.86
C LEU A 26 2.87 5.77 -3.16
N GLY A 27 2.04 4.96 -3.82
CA GLY A 27 1.26 5.37 -4.98
C GLY A 27 0.31 6.53 -4.67
N LYS A 28 -0.34 6.50 -3.50
CA LYS A 28 -1.18 7.61 -3.02
C LYS A 28 -0.38 8.90 -2.82
N ALA A 29 0.82 8.82 -2.26
CA ALA A 29 1.69 9.96 -2.09
C ALA A 29 2.09 10.57 -3.45
N LEU A 30 2.38 9.74 -4.47
CA LEU A 30 2.65 10.19 -5.83
C LEU A 30 1.42 10.87 -6.45
N CYS A 31 0.21 10.32 -6.26
CA CYS A 31 -1.02 10.96 -6.70
C CYS A 31 -1.19 12.35 -6.08
N GLN A 32 -0.99 12.49 -4.78
CA GLN A 32 -1.14 13.74 -4.04
C GLN A 32 -0.11 14.80 -4.42
N SER A 33 1.09 14.39 -4.83
CA SER A 33 2.16 15.30 -5.27
C SER A 33 2.07 15.67 -6.76
N LEU A 34 1.12 15.10 -7.50
CA LEU A 34 0.99 15.31 -8.93
C LEU A 34 0.66 16.77 -9.26
N SER A 35 1.48 17.36 -10.10
CA SER A 35 1.31 18.72 -10.60
C SER A 35 1.44 18.77 -12.13
N PRO A 36 0.73 19.68 -12.80
CA PRO A 36 0.83 19.82 -14.25
C PRO A 36 2.23 20.27 -14.68
N SER A 37 2.81 19.59 -15.67
CA SER A 37 4.09 19.96 -16.29
C SER A 37 3.90 20.97 -17.42
N SER A 38 4.92 21.79 -17.68
CA SER A 38 5.04 22.65 -18.84
C SER A 38 6.01 22.11 -19.89
N ASP A 39 6.55 20.93 -19.71
CA ASP A 39 7.39 20.22 -20.66
C ASP A 39 6.54 19.31 -21.56
N LEU A 40 6.55 19.57 -22.86
CA LEU A 40 5.76 18.83 -23.84
C LEU A 40 6.16 17.33 -23.89
N GLU A 41 7.46 17.01 -23.82
CA GLU A 41 7.95 15.64 -23.91
C GLU A 41 7.61 14.85 -22.65
N GLU A 42 7.70 15.50 -21.47
CA GLU A 42 7.27 14.91 -20.22
C GLU A 42 5.75 14.62 -20.23
N VAL A 43 4.95 15.57 -20.68
CA VAL A 43 3.49 15.41 -20.81
C VAL A 43 3.15 14.26 -21.76
N ARG A 44 3.82 14.17 -22.92
CA ARG A 44 3.62 13.09 -23.89
C ARG A 44 3.96 11.72 -23.29
N THR A 45 5.07 11.63 -22.57
CA THR A 45 5.49 10.42 -21.88
C THR A 45 4.44 9.97 -20.85
N TRP A 46 3.94 10.89 -20.03
CA TRP A 46 2.92 10.58 -19.04
C TRP A 46 1.58 10.17 -19.68
N GLN A 47 1.22 10.81 -20.81
CA GLN A 47 0.01 10.43 -21.57
C GLN A 47 0.15 9.04 -22.18
N ALA A 48 1.31 8.72 -22.76
CA ALA A 48 1.59 7.38 -23.29
C ALA A 48 1.49 6.31 -22.19
N GLN A 49 2.13 6.54 -21.04
CA GLN A 49 2.06 5.62 -19.89
C GLN A 49 0.60 5.37 -19.44
N THR A 50 -0.21 6.42 -19.37
CA THR A 50 -1.62 6.29 -18.99
C THR A 50 -2.41 5.52 -20.04
N THR A 51 -2.15 5.77 -21.34
CA THR A 51 -2.77 5.05 -22.46
C THR A 51 -2.45 3.57 -22.46
N ASP A 52 -1.16 3.23 -22.26
CA ASP A 52 -0.69 1.84 -22.19
C ASP A 52 -1.29 1.11 -20.99
N ALA A 53 -1.38 1.79 -19.82
CA ALA A 53 -2.04 1.21 -18.66
C ALA A 53 -3.54 0.96 -18.90
N VAL A 54 -4.27 1.88 -19.56
CA VAL A 54 -5.67 1.68 -19.95
C VAL A 54 -5.81 0.50 -20.90
N THR A 55 -4.93 0.39 -21.87
CA THR A 55 -4.89 -0.70 -22.85
C THR A 55 -4.60 -2.04 -22.17
N ARG A 56 -3.60 -2.12 -21.30
CA ARG A 56 -3.26 -3.32 -20.51
C ARG A 56 -4.43 -3.76 -19.63
N ILE A 57 -5.11 -2.83 -18.94
CA ILE A 57 -6.28 -3.15 -18.12
C ILE A 57 -7.41 -3.71 -19.01
N ARG A 58 -7.59 -3.19 -20.21
CA ARG A 58 -8.61 -3.69 -21.16
C ARG A 58 -8.31 -5.10 -21.63
N LEU A 59 -7.06 -5.41 -21.93
CA LEU A 59 -6.63 -6.70 -22.51
C LEU A 59 -6.43 -7.79 -21.45
N LYS A 60 -5.76 -7.45 -20.33
CA LYS A 60 -5.31 -8.42 -19.31
C LYS A 60 -6.03 -8.30 -17.96
N GLY A 61 -6.95 -7.33 -17.82
CA GLY A 61 -7.56 -7.01 -16.53
C GLY A 61 -6.64 -6.16 -15.64
N SER A 62 -7.09 -5.91 -14.40
CA SER A 62 -6.36 -5.09 -13.45
C SER A 62 -5.30 -5.89 -12.69
N VAL A 63 -4.13 -5.32 -12.46
CA VAL A 63 -3.12 -5.82 -11.53
C VAL A 63 -3.28 -5.12 -10.17
N SER A 64 -3.08 -5.85 -9.08
CA SER A 64 -3.17 -5.28 -7.72
C SER A 64 -1.79 -4.94 -7.18
N PHE A 65 -1.63 -3.70 -6.74
CA PHE A 65 -0.44 -3.19 -6.05
C PHE A 65 -0.63 -3.12 -4.52
N SER A 66 -1.69 -3.72 -3.99
CA SER A 66 -1.91 -3.79 -2.55
C SER A 66 -0.80 -4.61 -1.86
N GLY A 67 -0.38 -4.16 -0.67
CA GLY A 67 0.68 -4.81 0.11
C GLY A 67 2.05 -4.15 -0.01
N ILE A 68 2.23 -3.17 -0.89
CA ILE A 68 3.43 -2.35 -0.94
C ILE A 68 3.43 -1.41 0.28
N ARG A 69 4.52 -1.45 1.05
CA ARG A 69 4.77 -0.54 2.17
C ARG A 69 6.10 0.17 1.93
N ASP A 70 6.27 1.31 2.58
CA ASP A 70 7.58 1.97 2.60
C ASP A 70 8.53 1.15 3.46
N ILE A 71 9.60 0.66 2.84
CA ILE A 71 10.67 -0.11 3.50
C ILE A 71 11.98 0.68 3.60
N GLY A 72 11.95 2.00 3.30
CA GLY A 72 13.14 2.83 3.25
C GLY A 72 13.96 2.81 4.56
N ASP A 73 13.30 2.82 5.72
CA ASP A 73 13.99 2.73 7.00
C ASP A 73 14.56 1.33 7.28
N SER A 74 13.88 0.28 6.82
CA SER A 74 14.40 -1.10 6.88
C SER A 74 15.67 -1.26 6.03
N LEU A 75 15.69 -0.67 4.82
CA LEU A 75 16.88 -0.68 3.96
C LEU A 75 18.07 0.04 4.61
N LYS A 76 17.87 1.22 5.21
CA LYS A 76 18.91 1.92 5.97
C LYS A 76 19.48 1.08 7.10
N ARG A 77 18.63 0.30 7.79
CA ARG A 77 19.06 -0.61 8.85
C ARG A 77 19.89 -1.77 8.31
N LEU A 78 19.50 -2.33 7.16
CA LEU A 78 20.30 -3.36 6.47
C LEU A 78 21.68 -2.83 6.05
N ASP A 79 21.74 -1.61 5.49
CA ASP A 79 22.97 -0.97 5.06
C ASP A 79 24.02 -0.81 6.18
N ILE A 80 23.56 -0.61 7.43
CA ILE A 80 24.42 -0.53 8.61
C ILE A 80 24.61 -1.87 9.34
N GLY A 81 24.14 -2.99 8.75
CA GLY A 81 24.28 -4.32 9.31
C GLY A 81 23.39 -4.62 10.51
N SER A 82 22.28 -3.89 10.68
CA SER A 82 21.32 -4.14 11.77
C SER A 82 20.31 -5.23 11.36
N SER A 83 19.94 -6.07 12.32
CA SER A 83 18.86 -7.05 12.11
C SER A 83 17.50 -6.38 12.04
N LEU A 84 16.64 -6.87 11.16
CA LEU A 84 15.26 -6.46 11.01
C LEU A 84 14.33 -7.24 11.93
N SER A 85 13.24 -6.64 12.30
CA SER A 85 12.14 -7.27 13.04
C SER A 85 11.24 -8.11 12.11
N ILE A 86 10.37 -8.93 12.69
CA ILE A 86 9.38 -9.73 11.94
C ILE A 86 8.51 -8.85 11.02
N PRO A 87 7.88 -7.74 11.48
CA PRO A 87 7.08 -6.88 10.59
C PRO A 87 7.85 -6.27 9.44
N GLU A 88 9.15 -5.91 9.64
CA GLU A 88 10.00 -5.37 8.59
C GLU A 88 10.32 -6.42 7.52
N LEU A 89 10.67 -7.64 7.91
CA LEU A 89 10.91 -8.75 6.97
C LEU A 89 9.63 -9.15 6.22
N LEU A 90 8.48 -9.15 6.88
CA LEU A 90 7.18 -9.38 6.22
C LEU A 90 6.83 -8.27 5.23
N SER A 91 7.22 -7.03 5.50
CA SER A 91 7.04 -5.92 4.57
C SER A 91 7.89 -6.10 3.31
N ILE A 92 9.14 -6.56 3.45
CA ILE A 92 10.01 -6.94 2.32
C ILE A 92 9.40 -8.12 1.54
N SER A 93 8.95 -9.17 2.23
CA SER A 93 8.30 -10.32 1.59
C SER A 93 7.03 -9.93 0.82
N SER A 94 6.23 -9.01 1.37
CA SER A 94 5.06 -8.47 0.71
C SER A 94 5.42 -7.70 -0.57
N LEU A 95 6.44 -6.82 -0.50
CA LEU A 95 6.98 -6.09 -1.65
C LEU A 95 7.40 -7.06 -2.76
N LEU A 96 8.23 -8.06 -2.44
CA LEU A 96 8.73 -9.06 -3.40
C LEU A 96 7.61 -9.91 -4.00
N THR A 97 6.56 -10.18 -3.23
CA THR A 97 5.37 -10.89 -3.72
C THR A 97 4.61 -10.06 -4.75
N VAL A 98 4.49 -8.75 -4.50
CA VAL A 98 3.88 -7.81 -5.46
C VAL A 98 4.77 -7.66 -6.69
N ALA A 99 6.09 -7.55 -6.52
CA ALA A 99 7.06 -7.48 -7.63
C ALA A 99 6.96 -8.71 -8.55
N ALA A 100 6.87 -9.91 -7.98
CA ALA A 100 6.69 -11.14 -8.75
C ALA A 100 5.40 -11.14 -9.57
N ARG A 101 4.29 -10.71 -8.95
CA ARG A 101 2.99 -10.59 -9.61
C ARG A 101 2.99 -9.54 -10.71
N ALA A 102 3.56 -8.35 -10.44
CA ALA A 102 3.66 -7.28 -11.41
C ALA A 102 4.58 -7.66 -12.58
N LYS A 103 5.74 -8.26 -12.33
CA LYS A 103 6.64 -8.76 -13.37
C LYS A 103 5.98 -9.80 -14.26
N ALA A 104 5.20 -10.72 -13.67
CA ALA A 104 4.43 -11.71 -14.43
C ALA A 104 3.34 -11.05 -15.30
N TYR A 105 2.61 -10.07 -14.75
CA TYR A 105 1.62 -9.30 -15.50
C TYR A 105 2.24 -8.48 -16.65
N GLY A 106 3.47 -7.97 -16.46
CA GLY A 106 4.22 -7.20 -17.47
C GLY A 106 4.60 -8.01 -18.71
N ARG A 107 4.74 -9.34 -18.60
CA ARG A 107 5.12 -10.19 -19.72
C ARG A 107 4.06 -10.17 -20.81
N HIS A 108 4.50 -10.13 -22.07
CA HIS A 108 3.61 -10.43 -23.19
C HIS A 108 3.23 -11.91 -23.12
N ASP A 109 1.93 -12.22 -23.26
CA ASP A 109 1.49 -13.59 -23.42
C ASP A 109 2.01 -14.04 -24.80
N ALA A 110 3.07 -14.84 -24.82
CA ALA A 110 3.36 -15.64 -26.00
C ALA A 110 2.23 -16.66 -26.10
N ASP A 111 1.53 -16.69 -27.26
CA ASP A 111 0.56 -17.74 -27.52
C ASP A 111 1.22 -19.11 -27.27
N GLU A 112 0.40 -20.07 -26.76
CA GLU A 112 0.84 -21.46 -26.51
C GLU A 112 1.48 -22.12 -27.75
N ASP A 113 1.32 -21.55 -28.96
CA ASP A 113 1.91 -21.97 -30.23
C ASP A 113 3.24 -21.25 -30.58
N GLY A 114 3.78 -20.37 -29.73
CA GLY A 114 5.05 -19.66 -29.99
C GLY A 114 4.97 -18.70 -31.18
N ARG A 115 3.77 -18.32 -31.64
CA ARG A 115 3.59 -17.27 -32.62
C ARG A 115 3.32 -15.97 -31.86
N GLU A 116 4.24 -15.01 -32.02
CA GLU A 116 3.94 -13.63 -31.72
C GLU A 116 2.67 -13.26 -32.48
N THR A 117 1.58 -12.96 -31.78
CA THR A 117 0.36 -12.45 -32.41
C THR A 117 0.76 -11.20 -33.17
N GLY A 118 0.60 -11.25 -34.49
CA GLY A 118 1.06 -10.25 -35.43
C GLY A 118 0.26 -8.94 -35.37
N GLU A 119 0.33 -8.27 -34.22
CA GLU A 119 0.14 -6.84 -34.12
C GLU A 119 1.54 -6.22 -34.29
N SER A 120 1.64 -5.36 -35.27
CA SER A 120 2.84 -4.71 -35.79
C SER A 120 3.96 -4.48 -34.77
N GLN A 121 5.17 -4.84 -35.13
CA GLN A 121 6.47 -4.71 -34.45
C GLN A 121 6.84 -3.25 -34.04
N ASP A 122 5.89 -2.29 -34.03
CA ASP A 122 6.10 -0.87 -33.80
C ASP A 122 5.33 -0.26 -32.62
N ASP A 123 4.53 -1.02 -31.87
CA ASP A 123 3.86 -0.47 -30.68
C ASP A 123 4.76 -0.61 -29.44
N PHE A 124 5.64 0.37 -29.26
CA PHE A 124 6.45 0.54 -28.06
C PHE A 124 5.53 0.77 -26.85
N ASP A 125 5.48 -0.23 -25.93
CA ASP A 125 4.77 -0.12 -24.67
C ASP A 125 5.68 0.60 -23.65
N SER A 126 5.32 1.81 -23.30
CA SER A 126 6.07 2.67 -22.38
C SER A 126 6.20 2.11 -20.95
N LEU A 127 5.40 1.10 -20.59
CA LEU A 127 5.43 0.46 -19.27
C LEU A 127 6.34 -0.77 -19.22
N GLU A 128 6.73 -1.33 -20.36
CA GLU A 128 7.57 -2.52 -20.41
C GLU A 128 8.87 -2.38 -19.61
N PRO A 129 9.63 -1.26 -19.72
CA PRO A 129 10.85 -1.09 -18.93
C PRO A 129 10.60 -1.09 -17.41
N LEU A 130 9.45 -0.57 -16.95
CA LEU A 130 9.09 -0.54 -15.53
C LEU A 130 8.80 -1.95 -14.99
N PHE A 131 8.10 -2.78 -15.76
CA PHE A 131 7.84 -4.16 -15.38
C PHE A 131 9.10 -5.05 -15.50
N ALA A 132 9.90 -4.85 -16.53
CA ALA A 132 11.14 -5.60 -16.76
C ALA A 132 12.19 -5.34 -15.66
N GLY A 133 12.25 -4.10 -15.17
CA GLY A 133 13.18 -3.68 -14.10
C GLY A 133 12.89 -4.27 -12.72
N LEU A 134 11.74 -4.89 -12.51
CA LEU A 134 11.42 -5.50 -11.22
C LEU A 134 12.25 -6.77 -10.97
N GLU A 135 12.78 -6.94 -9.74
CA GLU A 135 13.57 -8.09 -9.31
C GLU A 135 12.91 -8.83 -8.14
N PRO A 136 12.08 -9.86 -8.41
CA PRO A 136 11.26 -10.52 -7.37
C PRO A 136 12.03 -11.26 -6.28
N LEU A 137 13.35 -11.42 -6.40
CA LEU A 137 14.25 -12.11 -5.45
C LEU A 137 13.57 -13.35 -4.84
N THR A 138 13.05 -14.22 -5.70
CA THR A 138 12.22 -15.38 -5.31
C THR A 138 12.86 -16.25 -4.22
N PRO A 139 14.17 -16.55 -4.22
CA PRO A 139 14.78 -17.33 -3.16
C PRO A 139 14.68 -16.65 -1.78
N LEU A 140 14.97 -15.35 -1.71
CA LEU A 140 14.85 -14.55 -0.48
C LEU A 140 13.40 -14.52 0.02
N ASN A 141 12.45 -14.23 -0.86
CA ASN A 141 11.03 -14.18 -0.51
C ASN A 141 10.53 -15.55 0.01
N SER A 142 10.95 -16.64 -0.62
CA SER A 142 10.57 -17.99 -0.20
C SER A 142 11.14 -18.33 1.18
N GLU A 143 12.39 -17.93 1.44
CA GLU A 143 13.03 -18.17 2.73
C GLU A 143 12.39 -17.35 3.87
N ILE A 144 12.05 -16.07 3.61
CA ILE A 144 11.30 -15.26 4.59
C ILE A 144 9.96 -15.92 4.92
N LYS A 145 9.20 -16.35 3.91
CA LYS A 145 7.90 -17.01 4.09
C LYS A 145 8.00 -18.37 4.77
N ARG A 146 9.09 -19.10 4.56
CA ARG A 146 9.35 -20.35 5.24
C ARG A 146 9.59 -20.16 6.75
N CYS A 147 10.36 -19.12 7.09
CA CYS A 147 10.76 -18.85 8.46
C CYS A 147 9.72 -18.08 9.27
N ILE A 148 8.94 -17.19 8.64
CA ILE A 148 8.01 -16.28 9.32
C ILE A 148 6.58 -16.58 8.85
N LEU A 149 5.75 -17.08 9.75
CA LEU A 149 4.37 -17.48 9.44
C LEU A 149 3.39 -16.31 9.62
N SER A 150 3.61 -15.46 10.62
CA SER A 150 2.78 -14.29 10.92
C SER A 150 3.59 -13.21 11.65
N GLU A 151 2.95 -12.09 11.99
CA GLU A 151 3.59 -10.99 12.74
C GLU A 151 4.09 -11.42 14.13
N ASP A 152 3.53 -12.49 14.70
CA ASP A 152 3.84 -12.99 16.05
C ASP A 152 4.46 -14.40 16.04
N GLU A 153 4.64 -15.03 14.85
CA GLU A 153 5.00 -16.43 14.78
C GLU A 153 6.15 -16.70 13.79
N VAL A 154 7.23 -17.26 14.35
CA VAL A 154 8.36 -17.84 13.59
C VAL A 154 8.16 -19.35 13.54
N ALA A 155 8.36 -19.96 12.36
CA ALA A 155 8.17 -21.38 12.14
C ALA A 155 9.10 -22.22 13.03
N ASP A 156 8.62 -23.36 13.51
CA ASP A 156 9.39 -24.27 14.37
C ASP A 156 10.65 -24.82 13.68
N ASP A 157 10.60 -24.95 12.37
CA ASP A 157 11.68 -25.43 11.51
C ASP A 157 12.49 -24.29 10.85
N ALA A 158 12.27 -23.04 11.28
CA ALA A 158 13.04 -21.90 10.77
C ALA A 158 14.55 -22.08 10.98
N SER A 159 14.96 -22.71 12.11
CA SER A 159 16.32 -23.18 12.32
C SER A 159 16.33 -24.51 13.08
N PRO A 160 17.41 -25.32 12.92
CA PRO A 160 17.58 -26.53 13.73
C PRO A 160 17.64 -26.23 15.24
N GLY A 161 18.22 -25.07 15.63
CA GLY A 161 18.31 -24.65 17.03
C GLY A 161 16.93 -24.36 17.61
N LEU A 162 16.10 -23.55 16.92
CA LEU A 162 14.74 -23.23 17.34
C LEU A 162 13.88 -24.50 17.47
N SER A 163 13.95 -25.40 16.48
CA SER A 163 13.25 -26.68 16.50
C SER A 163 13.64 -27.54 17.71
N HIS A 164 14.93 -27.58 18.05
CA HIS A 164 15.42 -28.32 19.22
C HIS A 164 14.89 -27.71 20.53
N VAL A 165 15.00 -26.39 20.68
CA VAL A 165 14.55 -25.68 21.89
C VAL A 165 13.05 -25.86 22.10
N ARG A 166 12.21 -25.66 21.09
CA ARG A 166 10.75 -25.80 21.19
C ARG A 166 10.34 -27.23 21.51
N ARG A 167 11.04 -28.22 20.95
CA ARG A 167 10.83 -29.65 21.32
C ARG A 167 11.19 -29.89 22.78
N SER A 168 12.29 -29.31 23.26
CA SER A 168 12.69 -29.42 24.67
C SER A 168 11.69 -28.76 25.60
N MET A 169 11.18 -27.58 25.24
CA MET A 169 10.12 -26.87 25.96
C MET A 169 8.86 -27.75 26.10
N LYS A 170 8.42 -28.36 25.00
CA LYS A 170 7.27 -29.28 25.02
C LYS A 170 7.49 -30.46 25.96
N VAL A 171 8.65 -31.13 25.89
CA VAL A 171 8.99 -32.23 26.77
C VAL A 171 9.03 -31.81 28.24
N THR A 172 9.61 -30.62 28.53
CA THR A 172 9.67 -30.12 29.91
C THR A 172 8.29 -29.72 30.41
N ALA A 173 7.43 -29.12 29.58
CA ALA A 173 6.02 -28.82 29.90
C ALA A 173 5.25 -30.11 30.24
N ASP A 174 5.38 -31.15 29.45
CA ASP A 174 4.73 -32.46 29.69
C ASP A 174 5.20 -33.08 31.01
N ARG A 175 6.49 -32.97 31.35
CA ARG A 175 7.03 -33.44 32.66
C ARG A 175 6.46 -32.62 33.81
N ILE A 176 6.38 -31.29 33.69
CA ILE A 176 5.76 -30.41 34.70
C ILE A 176 4.31 -30.80 34.92
N HIS A 177 3.52 -30.93 33.85
CA HIS A 177 2.12 -31.33 33.95
C HIS A 177 1.93 -32.70 34.59
N THR A 178 2.77 -33.68 34.25
CA THR A 178 2.73 -35.03 34.86
C THR A 178 3.00 -34.99 36.37
N GLN A 179 4.04 -34.29 36.79
CA GLN A 179 4.39 -34.13 38.20
C GLN A 179 3.32 -33.35 38.97
N LEU A 180 2.84 -32.23 38.41
CA LEU A 180 1.79 -31.42 39.04
C LEU A 180 0.48 -32.20 39.21
N ASN A 181 0.07 -32.99 38.21
CA ASN A 181 -1.12 -33.83 38.32
C ASN A 181 -0.97 -34.87 39.42
N SER A 182 0.22 -35.46 39.61
CA SER A 182 0.51 -36.36 40.71
C SER A 182 0.39 -35.65 42.09
N ILE A 183 0.98 -34.46 42.23
CA ILE A 183 0.90 -33.67 43.45
C ILE A 183 -0.53 -33.18 43.72
N LEU A 184 -1.26 -32.76 42.68
CA LEU A 184 -2.65 -32.32 42.74
C LEU A 184 -3.55 -33.43 43.28
N ASN A 185 -3.40 -34.64 42.75
CA ASN A 185 -4.18 -35.80 43.20
C ASN A 185 -3.89 -36.20 44.65
N SER A 186 -2.61 -36.11 45.09
CA SER A 186 -2.19 -36.44 46.45
C SER A 186 -2.61 -35.39 47.49
N ASN A 187 -2.79 -34.13 47.07
CA ASN A 187 -3.07 -33.01 47.99
C ASN A 187 -4.43 -32.32 47.73
N ARG A 188 -5.36 -33.03 47.11
CA ARG A 188 -6.65 -32.48 46.62
C ARG A 188 -7.46 -31.75 47.70
N SER A 189 -7.40 -32.19 48.93
CA SER A 189 -8.11 -31.57 50.08
C SER A 189 -7.55 -30.22 50.49
N TYR A 190 -6.28 -29.93 50.16
CA TYR A 190 -5.57 -28.69 50.54
C TYR A 190 -5.72 -27.62 49.46
N LEU A 191 -6.17 -28.00 48.25
CA LEU A 191 -6.31 -27.07 47.13
C LEU A 191 -7.65 -26.34 47.16
N GLN A 192 -7.64 -25.07 46.72
CA GLN A 192 -8.86 -24.31 46.50
C GLN A 192 -9.62 -24.85 45.29
N ASP A 193 -8.91 -25.11 44.21
CA ASP A 193 -9.39 -25.71 42.98
C ASP A 193 -8.35 -26.75 42.51
N ALA A 194 -8.85 -27.88 41.94
CA ALA A 194 -7.99 -28.92 41.39
C ALA A 194 -7.50 -28.60 40.00
N VAL A 195 -6.80 -27.45 39.83
CA VAL A 195 -6.31 -26.95 38.54
C VAL A 195 -4.84 -26.53 38.65
N ILE A 196 -4.12 -26.71 37.56
CA ILE A 196 -2.77 -26.17 37.41
C ILE A 196 -2.90 -24.74 36.92
N THR A 197 -2.21 -23.79 37.53
CA THR A 197 -2.22 -22.37 37.18
C THR A 197 -0.82 -21.89 36.85
N MET A 198 -0.72 -20.76 36.15
CA MET A 198 0.55 -20.09 35.89
C MET A 198 0.56 -18.75 36.60
N ARG A 199 1.66 -18.42 37.29
CA ARG A 199 1.93 -17.15 37.95
C ARG A 199 3.37 -16.76 37.71
N ASP A 200 3.60 -15.52 37.24
CA ASP A 200 4.93 -15.03 36.89
C ASP A 200 5.76 -15.97 36.00
N GLY A 201 5.10 -16.62 35.03
CA GLY A 201 5.74 -17.59 34.12
C GLY A 201 6.09 -18.92 34.78
N ARG A 202 5.52 -19.24 35.97
CA ARG A 202 5.77 -20.49 36.71
C ARG A 202 4.48 -21.27 36.93
N TYR A 203 4.58 -22.56 36.77
CA TYR A 203 3.46 -23.48 37.07
C TYR A 203 3.28 -23.61 38.57
N CYS A 204 2.07 -23.32 39.07
CA CYS A 204 1.71 -23.28 40.46
C CYS A 204 0.40 -24.07 40.72
N LEU A 205 0.19 -24.43 41.99
CA LEU A 205 -1.07 -24.97 42.49
C LEU A 205 -1.77 -23.96 43.40
N PRO A 206 -3.10 -23.77 43.28
CA PRO A 206 -3.87 -22.87 44.13
C PRO A 206 -4.18 -23.58 45.47
N VAL A 207 -3.43 -23.28 46.52
CA VAL A 207 -3.53 -23.87 47.86
C VAL A 207 -4.33 -22.94 48.76
N LYS A 208 -5.28 -23.48 49.57
CA LYS A 208 -5.96 -22.69 50.59
C LYS A 208 -4.95 -22.19 51.62
N SER A 209 -5.04 -20.92 52.02
CA SER A 209 -4.06 -20.29 52.89
C SER A 209 -3.84 -21.01 54.22
N GLU A 210 -4.86 -21.67 54.75
CA GLU A 210 -4.83 -22.49 55.99
C GLU A 210 -3.93 -23.72 55.86
N TYR A 211 -3.75 -24.25 54.65
CA TYR A 211 -2.94 -25.45 54.37
C TYR A 211 -1.56 -25.11 53.76
N LYS A 212 -1.09 -23.87 53.87
CA LYS A 212 0.21 -23.43 53.34
C LYS A 212 1.37 -24.36 53.72
N ASN A 213 1.38 -24.87 54.97
CA ASN A 213 2.46 -25.69 55.49
C ASN A 213 2.35 -27.19 55.08
N GLN A 214 1.27 -27.59 54.46
CA GLN A 214 1.04 -28.96 54.00
C GLN A 214 1.55 -29.21 52.59
N VAL A 215 1.69 -28.14 51.76
CA VAL A 215 2.25 -28.22 50.44
C VAL A 215 3.61 -27.54 50.45
N SER A 216 4.66 -28.36 50.41
CA SER A 216 6.04 -27.85 50.39
C SER A 216 6.34 -27.14 49.04
N GLY A 217 6.63 -25.87 49.09
CA GLY A 217 6.91 -25.09 47.90
C GLY A 217 7.11 -23.59 48.18
N MET A 218 7.29 -22.82 47.10
CA MET A 218 7.45 -21.39 47.13
C MET A 218 6.14 -20.67 46.74
N VAL A 219 5.73 -19.68 47.54
CA VAL A 219 4.56 -18.85 47.23
C VAL A 219 4.98 -17.78 46.23
N HIS A 220 4.36 -17.75 45.05
CA HIS A 220 4.60 -16.73 44.02
C HIS A 220 3.54 -15.64 44.00
N ASP A 221 2.29 -15.99 44.36
CA ASP A 221 1.20 -15.04 44.30
C ASP A 221 0.12 -15.38 45.34
N GLN A 222 -0.78 -14.43 45.62
CA GLN A 222 -1.89 -14.58 46.53
C GLN A 222 -3.17 -14.00 45.92
N SER A 223 -4.32 -14.62 46.14
CA SER A 223 -5.62 -14.07 45.71
C SER A 223 -5.89 -12.73 46.43
N ALA A 224 -6.70 -11.89 45.82
CA ALA A 224 -7.06 -10.57 46.37
C ALA A 224 -7.68 -10.65 47.78
N THR A 225 -8.36 -11.73 48.11
CA THR A 225 -8.95 -11.99 49.44
C THR A 225 -7.97 -12.63 50.42
N GLY A 226 -6.78 -13.01 50.00
CA GLY A 226 -5.80 -13.71 50.83
C GLY A 226 -6.13 -15.18 51.12
N SER A 227 -7.25 -15.71 50.62
CA SER A 227 -7.73 -17.06 50.92
C SER A 227 -7.02 -18.16 50.12
N THR A 228 -6.35 -17.81 49.02
CA THR A 228 -5.64 -18.76 48.15
C THR A 228 -4.21 -18.29 47.92
N LEU A 229 -3.27 -19.21 48.09
CA LEU A 229 -1.86 -19.02 47.78
C LEU A 229 -1.50 -19.81 46.54
N PHE A 230 -0.82 -19.19 45.59
CA PHE A 230 -0.31 -19.90 44.42
C PHE A 230 1.11 -20.38 44.71
N ILE A 231 1.20 -21.68 44.97
CA ILE A 231 2.43 -22.33 45.42
C ILE A 231 3.05 -23.10 44.28
N GLU A 232 4.34 -22.81 43.99
CA GLU A 232 5.19 -23.66 43.15
C GLU A 232 5.73 -24.80 44.03
N PRO A 233 5.32 -26.06 43.80
CA PRO A 233 5.81 -27.18 44.59
C PRO A 233 7.33 -27.38 44.43
N MET A 234 8.01 -27.72 45.52
CA MET A 234 9.48 -27.91 45.54
C MET A 234 9.93 -28.93 44.48
N ALA A 235 9.11 -29.94 44.19
CA ALA A 235 9.42 -30.98 43.22
C ALA A 235 9.53 -30.47 41.75
N ILE A 236 8.90 -29.31 41.42
CA ILE A 236 8.91 -28.80 40.05
C ILE A 236 9.75 -27.54 39.87
N ILE A 237 10.33 -26.97 40.95
CA ILE A 237 11.16 -25.76 40.86
C ILE A 237 12.25 -25.92 39.82
N ARG A 238 12.92 -27.08 39.77
CA ARG A 238 13.96 -27.35 38.78
C ARG A 238 13.42 -27.32 37.34
N LEU A 239 12.24 -27.94 37.11
CA LEU A 239 11.62 -27.97 35.78
C LEU A 239 11.11 -26.59 35.36
N ASN A 240 10.57 -25.79 36.27
CA ASN A 240 10.19 -24.42 36.01
C ASN A 240 11.40 -23.53 35.65
N ASN A 241 12.54 -23.75 36.34
CA ASN A 241 13.78 -23.05 35.98
C ASN A 241 14.31 -23.47 34.60
N GLU A 242 14.28 -24.80 34.34
CA GLU A 242 14.63 -25.34 32.99
C GLU A 242 13.73 -24.76 31.91
N MET A 243 12.42 -24.64 32.14
CA MET A 243 11.49 -23.98 31.20
C MET A 243 11.87 -22.54 30.96
N ARG A 244 12.20 -21.78 32.01
CA ARG A 244 12.61 -20.39 31.89
C ARG A 244 13.91 -20.21 31.11
N GLU A 245 14.85 -21.12 31.30
CA GLU A 245 16.10 -21.13 30.50
C GLU A 245 15.81 -21.42 29.02
N LEU A 246 14.89 -22.35 28.74
CA LEU A 246 14.46 -22.68 27.37
C LEU A 246 13.73 -21.51 26.70
N GLU A 247 12.87 -20.77 27.42
CA GLU A 247 12.22 -19.54 26.91
C GLU A 247 13.27 -18.48 26.49
N ILE A 248 14.31 -18.29 27.30
CA ILE A 248 15.41 -17.37 26.97
C ILE A 248 16.20 -17.87 25.76
N GLN A 249 16.40 -19.18 25.63
CA GLN A 249 17.07 -19.76 24.48
C GLN A 249 16.20 -19.64 23.20
N GLU A 250 14.90 -19.85 23.33
CA GLU A 250 13.96 -19.64 22.21
C GLU A 250 14.06 -18.22 21.65
N GLN A 251 14.05 -17.21 22.53
CA GLN A 251 14.18 -15.81 22.11
C GLN A 251 15.50 -15.56 21.37
N LYS A 252 16.61 -16.12 21.86
CA LYS A 252 17.93 -16.01 21.18
C LYS A 252 17.94 -16.70 19.82
N GLU A 253 17.29 -17.86 19.70
CA GLU A 253 17.19 -18.57 18.43
C GLU A 253 16.33 -17.80 17.41
N ILE A 254 15.23 -17.19 17.87
CA ILE A 254 14.42 -16.29 17.04
C ILE A 254 15.25 -15.11 16.55
N GLU A 255 15.98 -14.45 17.44
CA GLU A 255 16.88 -13.33 17.07
C GLU A 255 17.95 -13.79 16.06
N ALA A 256 18.50 -15.00 16.19
CA ALA A 256 19.46 -15.55 15.24
C ALA A 256 18.83 -15.82 13.87
N VAL A 257 17.59 -16.30 13.82
CA VAL A 257 16.83 -16.48 12.56
C VAL A 257 16.61 -15.13 11.88
N LEU A 258 16.15 -14.12 12.62
CA LEU A 258 15.92 -12.78 12.07
C LEU A 258 17.22 -12.13 11.57
N ALA A 259 18.31 -12.30 12.29
CA ALA A 259 19.65 -11.85 11.87
C ALA A 259 20.10 -12.56 10.59
N SER A 260 19.89 -13.87 10.48
CA SER A 260 20.21 -14.64 9.28
C SER A 260 19.43 -14.16 8.05
N LEU A 261 18.11 -13.94 8.19
CA LEU A 261 17.27 -13.41 7.11
C LEU A 261 17.69 -11.99 6.71
N SER A 262 18.01 -11.13 7.69
CA SER A 262 18.49 -9.77 7.44
C SER A 262 19.80 -9.77 6.68
N ASN A 263 20.73 -10.66 7.06
CA ASN A 263 22.02 -10.82 6.34
C ASN A 263 21.83 -11.35 4.91
N GLN A 264 20.81 -12.16 4.65
CA GLN A 264 20.46 -12.58 3.30
C GLN A 264 19.83 -11.48 2.47
N ALA A 265 19.08 -10.56 3.11
CA ALA A 265 18.46 -9.41 2.43
C ALA A 265 19.46 -8.27 2.16
N ALA A 266 20.46 -8.08 3.03
CA ALA A 266 21.41 -6.96 2.97
C ALA A 266 22.13 -6.79 1.63
N PRO A 267 22.55 -7.85 0.89
CA PRO A 267 23.18 -7.68 -0.43
C PRO A 267 22.24 -7.11 -1.51
N TYR A 268 20.94 -7.08 -1.28
CA TYR A 268 19.90 -6.71 -2.26
C TYR A 268 19.19 -5.40 -1.92
N THR A 269 19.81 -4.52 -1.12
CA THR A 269 19.17 -3.25 -0.70
C THR A 269 18.86 -2.34 -1.87
N GLU A 270 19.68 -2.31 -2.91
CA GLU A 270 19.46 -1.50 -4.11
C GLU A 270 18.32 -2.06 -4.98
N GLU A 271 18.26 -3.39 -5.19
CA GLU A 271 17.16 -4.04 -5.91
C GLU A 271 15.84 -3.86 -5.18
N LEU A 272 15.83 -3.99 -3.86
CA LEU A 272 14.65 -3.76 -3.03
C LEU A 272 14.17 -2.30 -3.09
N ARG A 273 15.10 -1.34 -3.14
CA ARG A 273 14.80 0.08 -3.31
C ARG A 273 14.19 0.34 -4.68
N MET A 274 14.82 -0.19 -5.73
CA MET A 274 14.33 -0.07 -7.11
C MET A 274 12.93 -0.68 -7.26
N ASP A 275 12.70 -1.88 -6.72
CA ASP A 275 11.39 -2.52 -6.73
C ASP A 275 10.32 -1.68 -6.05
N MET A 276 10.64 -1.07 -4.90
CA MET A 276 9.73 -0.20 -4.17
C MET A 276 9.34 1.03 -5.00
N GLU A 277 10.32 1.67 -5.65
CA GLU A 277 10.10 2.86 -6.50
C GLU A 277 9.31 2.51 -7.76
N LEU A 278 9.69 1.45 -8.47
CA LEU A 278 9.02 0.99 -9.69
C LEU A 278 7.57 0.58 -9.41
N LEU A 279 7.33 -0.14 -8.32
CA LEU A 279 5.98 -0.55 -7.94
C LEU A 279 5.10 0.63 -7.52
N ALA A 280 5.67 1.62 -6.82
CA ALA A 280 4.96 2.85 -6.49
C ALA A 280 4.59 3.65 -7.75
N GLN A 281 5.52 3.73 -8.71
CA GLN A 281 5.30 4.38 -10.00
C GLN A 281 4.23 3.65 -10.83
N LEU A 282 4.28 2.33 -10.90
CA LEU A 282 3.26 1.53 -11.57
C LEU A 282 1.88 1.70 -10.92
N ASP A 283 1.77 1.64 -9.59
CA ASP A 283 0.51 1.87 -8.87
C ASP A 283 -0.08 3.25 -9.19
N PHE A 284 0.76 4.28 -9.23
CA PHE A 284 0.37 5.63 -9.62
C PHE A 284 -0.13 5.73 -11.08
N ILE A 285 0.57 5.09 -12.03
CA ILE A 285 0.16 5.08 -13.44
C ILE A 285 -1.16 4.32 -13.61
N PHE A 286 -1.30 3.18 -12.95
CA PHE A 286 -2.54 2.41 -12.98
C PHE A 286 -3.70 3.12 -12.27
N ALA A 287 -3.43 3.97 -11.29
CA ALA A 287 -4.44 4.85 -10.69
C ALA A 287 -4.96 5.87 -11.70
N LYS A 288 -4.08 6.50 -12.53
CA LYS A 288 -4.47 7.37 -13.64
C LYS A 288 -5.37 6.63 -14.63
N ALA A 289 -5.00 5.40 -14.99
CA ALA A 289 -5.80 4.56 -15.88
C ALA A 289 -7.17 4.18 -15.27
N GLY A 290 -7.22 3.92 -13.98
CA GLY A 290 -8.45 3.67 -13.23
C GLY A 290 -9.40 4.86 -13.29
N LEU A 291 -8.90 6.06 -13.03
CA LEU A 291 -9.65 7.32 -13.13
C LEU A 291 -10.13 7.57 -14.56
N ALA A 292 -9.26 7.36 -15.57
CA ALA A 292 -9.60 7.51 -16.98
C ALA A 292 -10.78 6.59 -17.40
N ARG A 293 -10.78 5.35 -16.94
CA ARG A 293 -11.89 4.40 -17.19
C ARG A 293 -13.18 4.82 -16.49
N HIS A 294 -13.08 5.31 -15.26
CA HIS A 294 -14.24 5.76 -14.49
C HIS A 294 -15.00 6.88 -15.23
N TYR A 295 -14.29 7.88 -15.70
CA TYR A 295 -14.87 9.01 -16.42
C TYR A 295 -15.04 8.80 -17.92
N LYS A 296 -14.70 7.61 -18.44
CA LYS A 296 -14.71 7.29 -19.88
C LYS A 296 -13.88 8.31 -20.67
N CYS A 297 -12.69 8.59 -20.19
CA CYS A 297 -11.77 9.55 -20.77
C CYS A 297 -11.09 9.01 -22.03
N SER A 298 -10.65 9.93 -22.91
CA SER A 298 -9.72 9.67 -24.00
C SER A 298 -8.41 10.45 -23.83
N ALA A 299 -7.33 9.97 -24.43
CA ALA A 299 -6.06 10.64 -24.47
C ALA A 299 -6.14 11.88 -25.37
N PRO A 300 -5.89 13.10 -24.87
CA PRO A 300 -5.78 14.28 -25.75
C PRO A 300 -4.44 14.28 -26.50
N MET A 301 -4.45 14.77 -27.74
CA MET A 301 -3.22 15.10 -28.48
C MET A 301 -2.63 16.39 -27.96
N PHE A 302 -1.29 16.45 -27.81
CA PHE A 302 -0.61 17.65 -27.31
C PHE A 302 0.19 18.36 -28.36
N ASN A 303 0.12 19.71 -28.35
CA ASN A 303 0.90 20.63 -29.20
C ASN A 303 1.55 21.75 -28.36
N ASP A 304 2.53 22.41 -28.98
CA ASP A 304 3.24 23.61 -28.50
C ASP A 304 2.78 24.91 -29.18
N LYS A 305 1.69 24.86 -29.97
CA LYS A 305 1.20 25.95 -30.81
C LYS A 305 0.09 26.77 -30.16
N GLY A 306 -0.24 26.48 -28.89
CA GLY A 306 -1.35 27.15 -28.20
C GLY A 306 -2.73 26.71 -28.70
N CYS A 307 -2.83 25.62 -29.48
CA CYS A 307 -4.10 25.16 -30.03
C CYS A 307 -4.87 24.27 -29.05
N ILE A 308 -6.12 24.63 -28.80
CA ILE A 308 -7.08 23.83 -28.05
C ILE A 308 -8.22 23.42 -28.98
N HIS A 309 -8.60 22.14 -28.99
CA HIS A 309 -9.78 21.65 -29.67
C HIS A 309 -10.41 20.52 -28.83
N ILE A 310 -11.38 20.84 -28.03
CA ILE A 310 -12.14 19.91 -27.18
C ILE A 310 -13.42 19.50 -27.93
N LYS A 311 -13.64 18.20 -28.08
CA LYS A 311 -14.83 17.60 -28.69
C LYS A 311 -15.63 16.88 -27.63
N ASP A 312 -16.92 17.21 -27.49
CA ASP A 312 -17.84 16.58 -26.54
C ASP A 312 -17.27 16.48 -25.09
N GLY A 313 -16.59 17.53 -24.65
CA GLY A 313 -16.00 17.60 -23.32
C GLY A 313 -17.04 17.66 -22.22
N ARG A 314 -16.96 16.78 -21.24
CA ARG A 314 -17.86 16.70 -20.08
C ARG A 314 -17.11 17.01 -18.81
N HIS A 315 -17.57 17.99 -18.04
CA HIS A 315 -16.92 18.34 -16.78
C HIS A 315 -17.00 17.15 -15.77
N PRO A 316 -15.86 16.62 -15.30
CA PRO A 316 -15.81 15.35 -14.53
C PRO A 316 -16.54 15.45 -13.18
N LEU A 317 -16.59 16.62 -12.56
CA LEU A 317 -17.22 16.82 -11.25
C LEU A 317 -18.74 17.07 -11.34
N LEU A 318 -19.33 17.07 -12.54
CA LEU A 318 -20.76 17.15 -12.72
C LEU A 318 -21.38 15.75 -12.84
N ASN A 319 -22.67 15.67 -12.48
CA ASN A 319 -23.40 14.40 -12.61
C ASN A 319 -23.41 13.93 -14.09
N PRO A 320 -22.92 12.71 -14.39
CA PRO A 320 -22.82 12.19 -15.75
C PRO A 320 -24.15 12.12 -16.51
N GLN A 321 -25.29 12.06 -15.80
CA GLN A 321 -26.62 11.99 -16.40
C GLN A 321 -27.13 13.33 -16.92
N PHE A 322 -26.61 14.43 -16.36
CA PHE A 322 -27.12 15.79 -16.65
C PHE A 322 -26.06 16.69 -17.27
N VAL A 323 -24.78 16.28 -17.28
CA VAL A 323 -23.72 17.09 -17.89
C VAL A 323 -23.93 17.24 -19.39
N VAL A 324 -23.98 18.50 -19.83
CA VAL A 324 -24.04 18.82 -21.27
C VAL A 324 -22.63 18.87 -21.82
N PRO A 325 -22.30 18.10 -22.90
CA PRO A 325 -20.99 18.16 -23.51
C PRO A 325 -20.74 19.51 -24.18
N ILE A 326 -19.49 19.97 -24.16
CA ILE A 326 -19.07 21.20 -24.83
C ILE A 326 -18.11 20.91 -25.97
N ASN A 327 -18.19 21.72 -27.03
CA ASN A 327 -17.23 21.77 -28.11
C ASN A 327 -16.58 23.14 -28.10
N VAL A 328 -15.24 23.19 -27.95
CA VAL A 328 -14.47 24.45 -27.85
C VAL A 328 -13.21 24.32 -28.67
N TRP A 329 -12.90 25.36 -29.45
CA TRP A 329 -11.64 25.46 -30.17
C TRP A 329 -11.05 26.89 -30.03
N LEU A 330 -9.74 26.98 -30.00
CA LEU A 330 -8.96 28.23 -29.83
C LEU A 330 -7.54 28.01 -30.33
N GLY A 331 -6.87 29.10 -30.76
CA GLY A 331 -5.45 29.09 -31.08
C GLY A 331 -5.10 28.79 -32.56
N ARG A 332 -6.10 28.50 -33.45
CA ARG A 332 -5.88 28.31 -34.88
C ARG A 332 -6.36 29.51 -35.72
N GLU A 333 -7.62 29.89 -35.55
CA GLU A 333 -8.27 30.96 -36.29
C GLU A 333 -8.36 32.25 -35.47
N PHE A 334 -8.40 32.11 -34.16
CA PHE A 334 -8.50 33.22 -33.21
C PHE A 334 -7.85 32.82 -31.87
N ASP A 335 -7.33 33.84 -31.16
CA ASP A 335 -6.63 33.70 -29.89
C ASP A 335 -7.47 34.15 -28.68
N LEU A 336 -8.67 34.65 -28.93
CA LEU A 336 -9.59 35.13 -27.93
C LEU A 336 -10.98 34.57 -28.17
N LEU A 337 -11.54 33.93 -27.14
CA LEU A 337 -12.91 33.41 -27.14
C LEU A 337 -13.77 34.17 -26.12
N ILE A 338 -14.81 34.86 -26.59
CA ILE A 338 -15.78 35.55 -25.75
C ILE A 338 -17.06 34.71 -25.68
N VAL A 339 -17.41 34.27 -24.47
CA VAL A 339 -18.61 33.46 -24.21
C VAL A 339 -19.69 34.37 -23.60
N THR A 340 -20.80 34.57 -24.32
CA THR A 340 -21.94 35.38 -23.86
C THR A 340 -23.20 34.51 -23.64
N GLY A 341 -24.14 35.01 -22.85
CA GLY A 341 -25.41 34.36 -22.62
C GLY A 341 -25.91 34.54 -21.18
N PRO A 342 -27.08 33.95 -20.81
CA PRO A 342 -27.64 34.04 -19.46
C PRO A 342 -26.75 33.34 -18.43
N ASN A 343 -26.88 33.73 -17.15
CA ASN A 343 -26.05 33.18 -16.08
C ASN A 343 -26.25 31.69 -15.86
N THR A 344 -27.44 31.16 -16.15
CA THR A 344 -27.78 29.73 -16.09
C THR A 344 -27.33 28.94 -17.33
N GLY A 345 -26.71 29.60 -18.32
CA GLY A 345 -26.33 28.98 -19.62
C GLY A 345 -25.01 28.20 -19.60
N GLY A 346 -24.42 27.93 -18.45
CA GLY A 346 -23.21 27.08 -18.36
C GLY A 346 -21.88 27.78 -18.70
N LYS A 347 -21.83 29.13 -18.84
CA LYS A 347 -20.61 29.90 -19.16
C LYS A 347 -19.43 29.56 -18.24
N THR A 348 -19.66 29.65 -16.93
CA THR A 348 -18.66 29.37 -15.90
C THR A 348 -18.18 27.92 -15.95
N VAL A 349 -19.11 26.98 -16.15
CA VAL A 349 -18.79 25.56 -16.30
C VAL A 349 -17.92 25.30 -17.53
N SER A 350 -18.21 25.93 -18.66
CA SER A 350 -17.42 25.81 -19.89
C SER A 350 -16.00 26.32 -19.68
N LEU A 351 -15.81 27.50 -19.06
CA LEU A 351 -14.50 28.05 -18.74
C LEU A 351 -13.73 27.13 -17.77
N LYS A 352 -14.38 26.66 -16.71
CA LYS A 352 -13.78 25.70 -15.76
C LYS A 352 -13.39 24.39 -16.45
N THR A 353 -14.21 23.90 -17.38
CA THR A 353 -13.93 22.65 -18.11
C THR A 353 -12.66 22.77 -18.93
N VAL A 354 -12.50 23.85 -19.72
CA VAL A 354 -11.30 24.06 -20.54
C VAL A 354 -10.05 24.17 -19.66
N GLY A 355 -10.12 24.97 -18.59
CA GLY A 355 -8.99 25.13 -17.68
C GLY A 355 -8.64 23.83 -16.95
N LEU A 356 -9.64 23.11 -16.44
CA LEU A 356 -9.43 21.83 -15.75
C LEU A 356 -8.86 20.76 -16.69
N PHE A 357 -9.35 20.67 -17.94
CA PHE A 357 -8.82 19.73 -18.93
C PHE A 357 -7.36 20.01 -19.28
N THR A 358 -6.98 21.29 -19.37
CA THR A 358 -5.59 21.69 -19.56
C THR A 358 -4.72 21.19 -18.39
N LEU A 359 -5.14 21.39 -17.14
CA LEU A 359 -4.41 20.95 -15.97
C LEU A 359 -4.35 19.41 -15.89
N MET A 360 -5.47 18.71 -16.12
CA MET A 360 -5.53 17.25 -16.16
C MET A 360 -4.60 16.69 -17.23
N GLY A 361 -4.72 17.20 -18.45
CA GLY A 361 -3.91 16.73 -19.57
C GLY A 361 -2.41 16.94 -19.37
N GLN A 362 -1.99 18.12 -18.88
CA GLN A 362 -0.58 18.40 -18.55
C GLN A 362 -0.06 17.60 -17.35
N SER A 363 -0.93 16.92 -16.60
CA SER A 363 -0.58 15.98 -15.54
C SER A 363 -0.52 14.52 -16.01
N GLY A 364 -0.66 14.28 -17.31
CA GLY A 364 -0.72 12.93 -17.89
C GLY A 364 -2.03 12.21 -17.58
N LEU A 365 -3.08 12.92 -17.18
CA LEU A 365 -4.44 12.37 -17.04
C LEU A 365 -5.16 12.47 -18.38
N HIS A 366 -5.91 11.44 -18.73
CA HIS A 366 -6.86 11.53 -19.84
C HIS A 366 -8.03 12.44 -19.46
N ILE A 367 -8.72 12.98 -20.45
CA ILE A 367 -9.84 13.91 -20.25
C ILE A 367 -11.17 13.28 -20.69
N PRO A 368 -12.28 13.58 -20.02
CA PRO A 368 -13.61 13.09 -20.43
C PRO A 368 -14.14 13.88 -21.64
N ALA A 369 -13.53 13.62 -22.79
CA ALA A 369 -13.83 14.22 -24.07
C ALA A 369 -13.74 13.15 -25.16
N TRP A 370 -14.24 13.47 -26.37
CA TRP A 370 -14.19 12.56 -27.51
C TRP A 370 -12.75 12.41 -28.04
N GLU A 371 -12.45 11.24 -28.64
CA GLU A 371 -11.18 11.00 -29.32
C GLU A 371 -10.82 12.10 -30.36
N GLY A 372 -9.53 12.40 -30.47
CA GLY A 372 -9.04 13.47 -31.35
C GLY A 372 -9.29 14.87 -30.77
N SER A 373 -9.56 15.00 -29.47
CA SER A 373 -9.42 16.27 -28.76
C SER A 373 -7.95 16.64 -28.66
N GLU A 374 -7.64 17.94 -28.79
CA GLU A 374 -6.30 18.49 -28.81
C GLU A 374 -6.18 19.54 -27.70
N LEU A 375 -5.05 19.50 -26.97
CA LEU A 375 -4.69 20.47 -25.95
C LEU A 375 -3.29 21.02 -26.24
N ALA A 376 -3.03 22.24 -25.81
CA ALA A 376 -1.69 22.80 -25.83
C ALA A 376 -1.03 22.70 -24.46
N VAL A 377 0.30 22.67 -24.43
CA VAL A 377 1.07 22.84 -23.21
C VAL A 377 1.23 24.33 -22.92
N PHE A 378 0.90 24.74 -21.72
CA PHE A 378 1.01 26.10 -21.22
C PHE A 378 1.94 26.16 -20.01
N ASP A 379 2.79 27.19 -19.97
CA ASP A 379 3.65 27.47 -18.81
C ASP A 379 2.84 27.89 -17.59
N GLN A 380 1.77 28.67 -17.82
CA GLN A 380 0.91 29.21 -16.78
C GLN A 380 -0.56 29.14 -17.18
N VAL A 381 -1.39 28.80 -16.20
CA VAL A 381 -2.83 28.89 -16.29
C VAL A 381 -3.31 29.87 -15.22
N PHE A 382 -4.08 30.85 -15.62
CA PHE A 382 -4.72 31.79 -14.71
C PHE A 382 -6.24 31.65 -14.81
N ALA A 383 -6.91 31.62 -13.68
CA ALA A 383 -8.35 31.59 -13.61
C ALA A 383 -8.82 32.67 -12.65
N ASP A 384 -9.59 33.60 -13.17
CA ASP A 384 -10.31 34.60 -12.42
C ASP A 384 -11.80 34.36 -12.62
N ILE A 385 -12.35 33.54 -11.76
CA ILE A 385 -13.75 33.11 -11.77
C ILE A 385 -14.28 33.49 -10.40
N GLY A 386 -15.24 34.44 -10.39
CA GLY A 386 -15.79 35.02 -9.16
C GLY A 386 -16.26 34.00 -8.14
N ASP A 387 -16.06 34.38 -6.93
CA ASP A 387 -15.86 33.70 -5.65
C ASP A 387 -16.55 32.39 -5.30
N GLU A 388 -15.77 31.60 -4.54
CA GLU A 388 -16.04 30.66 -3.43
C GLU A 388 -17.20 29.66 -3.59
N GLN A 389 -17.80 29.53 -4.78
CA GLN A 389 -18.87 28.56 -4.97
C GLN A 389 -18.39 27.38 -5.82
N SER A 390 -18.44 26.21 -5.21
CA SER A 390 -18.31 24.95 -5.97
C SER A 390 -19.31 24.95 -7.13
N ILE A 391 -18.98 24.24 -8.21
CA ILE A 391 -19.86 24.03 -9.39
C ILE A 391 -21.28 23.60 -8.98
N GLU A 392 -21.44 23.06 -7.80
CA GLU A 392 -22.71 22.61 -7.22
C GLU A 392 -23.67 23.77 -6.87
N GLN A 393 -23.19 25.02 -6.81
CA GLN A 393 -24.02 26.20 -6.48
C GLN A 393 -23.95 27.24 -7.60
N SER A 394 -25.02 27.36 -8.39
CA SER A 394 -25.15 28.21 -9.57
C SER A 394 -25.47 29.67 -9.25
N LEU A 395 -24.50 30.49 -8.81
CA LEU A 395 -24.65 31.95 -8.69
C LEU A 395 -23.69 32.72 -9.63
N SER A 396 -24.10 33.91 -10.05
CA SER A 396 -23.44 34.70 -11.10
C SER A 396 -22.07 35.26 -10.67
N THR A 397 -21.04 35.03 -11.47
CA THR A 397 -19.68 35.59 -11.31
C THR A 397 -19.64 37.11 -11.33
N PHE A 398 -20.52 37.78 -12.12
CA PHE A 398 -20.58 39.22 -12.19
C PHE A 398 -21.07 39.88 -10.89
N SER A 399 -22.01 39.26 -10.21
CA SER A 399 -22.52 39.76 -8.93
C SER A 399 -21.51 39.69 -7.79
N ALA A 400 -20.59 38.76 -7.83
CA ALA A 400 -19.56 38.56 -6.79
C ALA A 400 -18.43 39.59 -6.86
N HIS A 401 -18.15 40.18 -8.05
CA HIS A 401 -17.09 41.20 -8.21
C HIS A 401 -17.61 42.62 -8.01
N MET A 402 -18.93 42.84 -7.87
CA MET A 402 -19.54 44.19 -7.75
C MET A 402 -19.96 44.50 -6.31
N THR A 403 -19.80 43.57 -5.35
CA THR A 403 -20.01 43.81 -3.92
C THR A 403 -18.68 43.80 -3.19
#